data_4d8b87551ae4cd394e7f75b6a0832853
#
_entry.id   4d8b87551ae4cd394e7f75b6a0832853
#
_cell.length_a   1.000
_cell.length_b   1.000
_cell.length_c   1.000
_cell.angle_alpha   90.00
_cell.angle_beta   90.00
_cell.angle_gamma   90.00
#
_symmetry.space_group_name_H-M   'P 1'
#
loop_
_entity.id
_entity.type
_entity.pdbx_description
1 polymer ?
#
loop_
_entity_poly.entity_id
_entity_poly.type
_entity_poly.pdbx_seq_one_letter_code
_entity_poly.pdbx_strand_id
1 'polypeptide(L)'
;MPNLSIHGYGDDLTINNFRLGDLSPAEHEKIDEDKGGRNYNPLENVVVSHVKDSSTLICRKPSKNGVAAYIEEELIDGLCCYSAVNQGQLNQTIVDAVVKHLTEEKLPTVPRSIRHKYMSAFLLATTGITEMDRVVPKVAGVEAPELMFKLSRRWGYKVKGIPENEAIIVAANGNFHGRTVTAVSMSDDPDARKEFGPFVPGIELVPFNNIDALTSLFESKGEKIAAFLVEPIQGEAGVIVPDKDYWTQVRALCD
;
A
#
# COMPACT_ATOMS: atom_id res chain seq x y z
N MET A 1 21.28 28.45 4.32
CA MET A 1 20.80 27.16 4.84
C MET A 1 21.64 26.87 6.06
N PRO A 2 21.07 26.42 7.20
CA PRO A 2 21.88 25.95 8.30
C PRO A 2 22.76 24.79 7.79
N ASN A 3 24.02 24.77 8.19
CA ASN A 3 24.95 23.71 7.79
C ASN A 3 24.45 22.37 8.35
N LEU A 4 23.90 21.52 7.49
CA LEU A 4 23.53 20.15 7.85
C LEU A 4 24.82 19.35 8.02
N SER A 5 25.06 18.82 9.22
CA SER A 5 26.14 17.87 9.48
C SER A 5 25.56 16.48 9.73
N ILE A 6 26.07 15.50 9.00
CA ILE A 6 25.65 14.09 9.14
C ILE A 6 26.93 13.26 9.28
N HIS A 7 27.04 12.50 10.37
CA HIS A 7 28.19 11.67 10.69
C HIS A 7 27.74 10.33 11.28
N GLY A 8 28.52 9.29 11.08
CA GLY A 8 28.26 7.97 11.66
C GLY A 8 27.31 7.10 10.85
N TYR A 9 26.93 5.97 11.44
CA TYR A 9 26.07 4.95 10.86
C TYR A 9 25.32 4.19 11.97
N GLY A 10 24.10 3.71 11.69
CA GLY A 10 23.29 3.01 12.69
C GLY A 10 22.99 3.89 13.90
N ASP A 11 23.11 3.35 15.12
CA ASP A 11 22.89 4.09 16.37
C ASP A 11 23.90 5.22 16.59
N ASP A 12 25.05 5.16 15.93
CA ASP A 12 26.08 6.22 15.97
C ASP A 12 25.80 7.35 14.97
N LEU A 13 24.74 7.24 14.15
CA LEU A 13 24.34 8.28 13.23
C LEU A 13 24.01 9.56 14.02
N THR A 14 24.74 10.62 13.70
CA THR A 14 24.54 11.94 14.28
C THR A 14 24.13 12.93 13.20
N ILE A 15 22.98 13.57 13.38
CA ILE A 15 22.46 14.62 12.50
C ILE A 15 22.43 15.91 13.30
N ASN A 16 23.24 16.89 12.91
CA ASN A 16 23.54 18.09 13.68
C ASN A 16 24.08 17.70 15.08
N ASN A 17 23.31 17.79 16.12
CA ASN A 17 23.73 17.42 17.48
C ASN A 17 22.90 16.26 18.06
N PHE A 18 22.05 15.61 17.22
CA PHE A 18 21.24 14.48 17.64
C PHE A 18 21.90 13.17 17.25
N ARG A 19 22.26 12.35 18.22
CA ARG A 19 22.69 10.98 17.99
C ARG A 19 21.47 10.06 18.03
N LEU A 20 21.25 9.29 16.97
CA LEU A 20 20.04 8.50 16.77
C LEU A 20 19.80 7.50 17.90
N GLY A 21 20.85 6.80 18.35
CA GLY A 21 20.75 5.79 19.40
C GLY A 21 20.40 6.36 20.79
N ASP A 22 20.57 7.67 21.01
CA ASP A 22 20.31 8.32 22.30
C ASP A 22 18.88 8.87 22.42
N LEU A 23 18.11 8.92 21.32
CA LEU A 23 16.77 9.47 21.33
C LEU A 23 15.79 8.57 22.06
N SER A 24 15.05 9.16 22.98
CA SER A 24 13.89 8.52 23.62
C SER A 24 12.68 8.48 22.69
N PRO A 25 11.68 7.64 22.93
CA PRO A 25 10.43 7.63 22.17
C PRO A 25 9.73 8.98 22.13
N ALA A 26 9.75 9.75 23.20
CA ALA A 26 9.16 11.10 23.25
C ALA A 26 9.92 12.11 22.36
N GLU A 27 11.24 11.98 22.25
CA GLU A 27 12.03 12.81 21.34
C GLU A 27 11.81 12.44 19.88
N HIS A 28 11.67 11.14 19.56
CA HIS A 28 11.25 10.70 18.25
C HIS A 28 9.87 11.25 17.87
N GLU A 29 8.88 11.13 18.78
CA GLU A 29 7.54 11.67 18.58
C GLU A 29 7.59 13.19 18.32
N LYS A 30 8.31 13.94 19.15
CA LYS A 30 8.45 15.38 18.97
C LYS A 30 9.10 15.77 17.64
N ILE A 31 10.15 15.03 17.21
CA ILE A 31 10.78 15.28 15.93
C ILE A 31 9.80 14.99 14.78
N ASP A 32 9.03 13.92 14.88
CA ASP A 32 8.02 13.55 13.91
C ASP A 32 6.88 14.60 13.86
N GLU A 33 6.45 15.12 15.00
CA GLU A 33 5.46 16.20 15.08
C GLU A 33 5.97 17.52 14.50
N ASP A 34 7.21 17.90 14.82
CA ASP A 34 7.80 19.17 14.39
C ASP A 34 8.27 19.17 12.92
N LYS A 35 8.64 18.02 12.37
CA LYS A 35 9.30 17.90 11.08
C LYS A 35 8.59 16.98 10.08
N GLY A 36 7.80 16.04 10.56
CA GLY A 36 7.11 15.08 9.73
C GLY A 36 5.79 15.63 9.15
N GLY A 37 5.49 15.28 7.91
CA GLY A 37 4.13 15.39 7.35
C GLY A 37 3.41 14.07 7.54
N ARG A 38 2.20 14.08 8.12
CA ARG A 38 1.48 12.86 8.46
C ARG A 38 0.39 12.52 7.45
N ASN A 39 0.43 11.29 6.93
CA ASN A 39 -0.68 10.66 6.21
C ASN A 39 -1.51 9.74 7.13
N TYR A 40 -0.90 9.24 8.20
CA TYR A 40 -1.49 8.33 9.16
C TYR A 40 -1.17 8.81 10.58
N ASN A 41 -2.12 8.64 11.49
CA ASN A 41 -1.84 8.83 12.91
C ASN A 41 -1.06 7.61 13.42
N PRO A 42 0.01 7.79 14.23
CA PRO A 42 0.67 6.69 14.90
C PRO A 42 -0.33 5.90 15.76
N LEU A 43 -0.25 4.57 15.71
CA LEU A 43 -1.13 3.70 16.52
C LEU A 43 -0.83 3.83 18.01
N GLU A 44 0.46 3.91 18.34
CA GLU A 44 0.97 4.09 19.71
C GLU A 44 2.28 4.90 19.67
N ASN A 45 2.65 5.49 20.80
CA ASN A 45 3.98 6.09 20.97
C ASN A 45 5.03 4.99 21.18
N VAL A 46 5.43 4.35 20.09
CA VAL A 46 6.34 3.21 20.06
C VAL A 46 7.38 3.44 18.97
N VAL A 47 8.63 3.22 19.30
CA VAL A 47 9.73 3.24 18.34
C VAL A 47 10.27 1.82 18.17
N VAL A 48 10.19 1.28 16.96
CA VAL A 48 10.79 -0.02 16.64
C VAL A 48 12.31 0.12 16.64
N SER A 49 12.98 -0.67 17.47
CA SER A 49 14.44 -0.69 17.61
C SER A 49 15.06 -1.68 16.62
N HIS A 50 14.64 -2.93 16.69
CA HIS A 50 15.13 -4.00 15.80
C HIS A 50 14.16 -5.18 15.76
N VAL A 51 14.46 -6.13 14.89
CA VAL A 51 13.72 -7.39 14.75
C VAL A 51 14.38 -8.44 15.65
N LYS A 52 13.61 -9.10 16.52
CA LYS A 52 14.07 -10.23 17.32
C LYS A 52 14.04 -11.53 16.51
N ASP A 53 12.93 -11.76 15.83
CA ASP A 53 12.71 -12.90 14.94
C ASP A 53 11.71 -12.52 13.83
N SER A 54 11.32 -13.46 12.99
CA SER A 54 10.47 -13.21 11.82
C SER A 54 9.11 -12.57 12.13
N SER A 55 8.65 -12.63 13.35
CA SER A 55 7.33 -12.15 13.79
C SER A 55 7.36 -11.23 15.01
N THR A 56 8.54 -11.01 15.61
CA THR A 56 8.67 -10.27 16.87
C THR A 56 9.58 -9.06 16.70
N LEU A 57 9.06 -7.89 17.04
CA LEU A 57 9.78 -6.62 17.05
C LEU A 57 10.19 -6.24 18.46
N ILE A 58 11.39 -5.71 18.63
CA ILE A 58 11.80 -5.04 19.86
C ILE A 58 11.49 -3.57 19.73
N CYS A 59 10.67 -3.07 20.64
CA CYS A 59 10.16 -1.71 20.61
C CYS A 59 10.51 -0.96 21.90
N ARG A 60 10.78 0.34 21.75
CA ARG A 60 10.97 1.26 22.88
C ARG A 60 9.69 2.02 23.13
N LYS A 61 9.19 1.98 24.35
CA LYS A 61 8.01 2.72 24.83
C LYS A 61 8.39 3.68 25.95
N PRO A 62 7.65 4.79 26.14
CA PRO A 62 7.88 5.65 27.30
C PRO A 62 7.77 4.90 28.62
N SER A 63 8.71 5.14 29.53
CA SER A 63 8.66 4.54 30.87
C SER A 63 7.57 5.21 31.69
N LYS A 64 6.64 4.42 32.25
CA LYS A 64 5.57 4.93 33.12
C LYS A 64 6.07 5.34 34.52
N ASN A 65 7.27 4.90 34.92
CA ASN A 65 7.78 5.05 36.27
C ASN A 65 8.81 6.18 36.44
N GLY A 66 9.16 6.90 35.36
CA GLY A 66 10.12 8.01 35.38
C GLY A 66 11.57 7.62 35.76
N VAL A 67 11.86 6.31 35.91
CA VAL A 67 13.19 5.82 36.30
C VAL A 67 14.13 5.72 35.09
N ALA A 68 13.59 5.43 33.92
CA ALA A 68 14.32 5.37 32.66
C ALA A 68 13.59 6.20 31.60
N ALA A 69 14.29 6.65 30.57
CA ALA A 69 13.70 7.39 29.46
C ALA A 69 12.71 6.51 28.66
N TYR A 70 12.97 5.22 28.56
CA TYR A 70 12.11 4.24 27.89
C TYR A 70 12.28 2.84 28.51
N ILE A 71 11.36 1.95 28.18
CA ILE A 71 11.46 0.50 28.39
C ILE A 71 11.47 -0.21 27.04
N GLU A 72 12.13 -1.34 26.96
CA GLU A 72 12.05 -2.24 25.81
C GLU A 72 10.94 -3.28 26.03
N GLU A 73 10.17 -3.54 24.98
CA GLU A 73 9.07 -4.51 24.99
C GLU A 73 9.06 -5.29 23.68
N GLU A 74 8.71 -6.57 23.78
CA GLU A 74 8.50 -7.43 22.62
C GLU A 74 7.07 -7.25 22.10
N LEU A 75 6.91 -6.95 20.82
CA LEU A 75 5.63 -6.87 20.14
C LEU A 75 5.57 -7.87 18.99
N ILE A 76 4.46 -8.58 18.90
CA ILE A 76 4.19 -9.44 17.74
C ILE A 76 3.76 -8.55 16.57
N ASP A 77 4.44 -8.68 15.43
CA ASP A 77 4.10 -7.98 14.20
C ASP A 77 2.94 -8.68 13.48
N GLY A 78 1.71 -8.32 13.86
CA GLY A 78 0.50 -8.79 13.18
C GLY A 78 0.11 -7.97 11.95
N LEU A 79 0.78 -6.83 11.71
CA LEU A 79 0.49 -5.94 10.58
C LEU A 79 1.30 -6.31 9.33
N CYS A 80 2.51 -6.84 9.50
CA CYS A 80 3.42 -7.26 8.43
C CYS A 80 3.64 -6.18 7.35
N CYS A 81 3.74 -4.91 7.75
CA CYS A 81 3.83 -3.77 6.83
C CYS A 81 2.76 -3.81 5.74
N TYR A 82 1.48 -3.92 6.14
CA TYR A 82 0.33 -4.06 5.22
C TYR A 82 0.50 -5.24 4.24
N SER A 83 0.92 -6.39 4.75
CA SER A 83 1.19 -7.63 4.00
C SER A 83 2.45 -7.62 3.11
N ALA A 84 3.27 -6.58 3.16
CA ALA A 84 4.51 -6.52 2.38
C ALA A 84 5.57 -7.52 2.86
N VAL A 85 5.53 -7.92 4.13
CA VAL A 85 6.48 -8.87 4.74
C VAL A 85 5.79 -10.13 5.29
N ASN A 86 4.79 -10.65 4.57
CA ASN A 86 4.06 -11.86 4.94
C ASN A 86 4.95 -13.09 5.18
N GLN A 87 6.10 -13.15 4.53
CA GLN A 87 7.12 -14.20 4.69
C GLN A 87 7.92 -14.07 6.00
N GLY A 88 7.60 -13.07 6.81
CA GLY A 88 8.30 -12.70 8.05
C GLY A 88 9.35 -11.60 7.84
N GLN A 89 9.58 -10.84 8.91
CA GLN A 89 10.60 -9.80 8.95
C GLN A 89 11.98 -10.42 8.72
N LEU A 90 12.82 -9.77 7.92
CA LEU A 90 14.19 -10.18 7.63
C LEU A 90 14.32 -11.67 7.25
N ASN A 91 13.38 -12.20 6.46
CA ASN A 91 13.46 -13.57 5.98
C ASN A 91 14.85 -13.87 5.40
N GLN A 92 15.57 -14.83 5.98
CA GLN A 92 16.97 -15.05 5.68
C GLN A 92 17.25 -15.38 4.21
N THR A 93 16.37 -16.13 3.56
CA THR A 93 16.51 -16.44 2.13
C THR A 93 16.46 -15.18 1.26
N ILE A 94 15.60 -14.22 1.62
CA ILE A 94 15.47 -12.94 0.90
C ILE A 94 16.68 -12.06 1.20
N VAL A 95 17.10 -11.96 2.47
CA VAL A 95 18.28 -11.19 2.89
C VAL A 95 19.53 -11.69 2.16
N ASP A 96 19.77 -12.99 2.16
CA ASP A 96 20.94 -13.59 1.50
C ASP A 96 20.93 -13.32 0.00
N ALA A 97 19.78 -13.43 -0.66
CA ALA A 97 19.64 -13.11 -2.07
C ALA A 97 19.95 -11.63 -2.35
N VAL A 98 19.42 -10.70 -1.54
CA VAL A 98 19.68 -9.26 -1.70
C VAL A 98 21.16 -8.95 -1.49
N VAL A 99 21.78 -9.46 -0.41
CA VAL A 99 23.19 -9.27 -0.12
C VAL A 99 24.06 -9.79 -1.28
N LYS A 100 23.79 -11.01 -1.74
CA LYS A 100 24.50 -11.60 -2.87
C LYS A 100 24.41 -10.74 -4.14
N HIS A 101 23.19 -10.28 -4.46
CA HIS A 101 22.98 -9.44 -5.65
C HIS A 101 23.74 -8.10 -5.57
N LEU A 102 23.82 -7.50 -4.39
CA LEU A 102 24.51 -6.22 -4.21
C LEU A 102 26.04 -6.36 -4.16
N THR A 103 26.55 -7.38 -3.47
CA THR A 103 28.00 -7.50 -3.18
C THR A 103 28.75 -8.36 -4.19
N GLU A 104 28.19 -9.51 -4.58
CA GLU A 104 28.86 -10.47 -5.47
C GLU A 104 28.51 -10.21 -6.94
N GLU A 105 27.21 -10.15 -7.26
CA GLU A 105 26.76 -9.98 -8.65
C GLU A 105 26.82 -8.52 -9.10
N LYS A 106 26.90 -7.56 -8.18
CA LYS A 106 27.01 -6.12 -8.43
C LYS A 106 25.96 -5.63 -9.43
N LEU A 107 24.71 -6.03 -9.18
CA LEU A 107 23.60 -5.69 -10.07
C LEU A 107 23.30 -4.20 -10.05
N PRO A 108 23.26 -3.55 -11.22
CA PRO A 108 22.94 -2.13 -11.29
C PRO A 108 21.43 -1.90 -11.14
N THR A 109 21.05 -0.76 -10.59
CA THR A 109 19.70 -0.23 -10.72
C THR A 109 19.53 0.36 -12.12
N VAL A 110 18.55 -0.15 -12.88
CA VAL A 110 18.29 0.30 -14.25
C VAL A 110 16.83 0.71 -14.43
N PRO A 111 16.54 1.69 -15.31
CA PRO A 111 15.16 2.06 -15.60
C PRO A 111 14.41 0.93 -16.30
N ARG A 112 13.08 0.90 -16.17
CA ARG A 112 12.22 -0.15 -16.74
C ARG A 112 12.37 -0.33 -18.25
N SER A 113 12.81 0.68 -18.96
CA SER A 113 13.10 0.63 -20.40
C SER A 113 14.34 -0.22 -20.76
N ILE A 114 15.19 -0.53 -19.78
CA ILE A 114 16.35 -1.41 -19.94
C ILE A 114 16.01 -2.77 -19.34
N ARG A 115 16.35 -3.83 -20.05
CA ARG A 115 16.09 -5.21 -19.58
C ARG A 115 17.09 -5.59 -18.51
N HIS A 116 16.60 -5.96 -17.33
CA HIS A 116 17.39 -6.53 -16.26
C HIS A 116 17.33 -8.06 -16.30
N LYS A 117 18.44 -8.75 -16.01
CA LYS A 117 18.52 -10.22 -16.14
C LYS A 117 17.47 -10.99 -15.32
N TYR A 118 17.08 -10.47 -14.14
CA TYR A 118 16.07 -11.10 -13.30
C TYR A 118 14.63 -10.69 -13.61
N MET A 119 14.42 -9.67 -14.44
CA MET A 119 13.07 -9.22 -14.76
C MET A 119 12.25 -10.32 -15.47
N SER A 120 12.88 -11.06 -16.39
CA SER A 120 12.18 -12.16 -17.09
C SER A 120 11.78 -13.27 -16.13
N ALA A 121 12.65 -13.64 -15.19
CA ALA A 121 12.34 -14.63 -14.16
C ALA A 121 11.19 -14.18 -13.25
N PHE A 122 11.21 -12.92 -12.82
CA PHE A 122 10.14 -12.32 -12.04
C PHE A 122 8.79 -12.34 -12.78
N LEU A 123 8.77 -11.94 -14.05
CA LEU A 123 7.54 -11.95 -14.86
C LEU A 123 6.99 -13.36 -15.04
N LEU A 124 7.86 -14.34 -15.36
CA LEU A 124 7.45 -15.75 -15.51
C LEU A 124 6.91 -16.34 -14.21
N ALA A 125 7.59 -16.10 -13.09
CA ALA A 125 7.14 -16.59 -11.79
C ALA A 125 5.79 -15.97 -11.40
N THR A 126 5.65 -14.65 -11.58
CA THR A 126 4.42 -13.96 -11.20
C THR A 126 3.23 -14.35 -12.07
N THR A 127 3.41 -14.45 -13.41
CA THR A 127 2.34 -14.93 -14.30
C THR A 127 1.94 -16.37 -13.99
N GLY A 128 2.91 -17.23 -13.65
CA GLY A 128 2.63 -18.61 -13.25
C GLY A 128 1.87 -18.75 -11.94
N ILE A 129 2.11 -17.85 -10.97
CA ILE A 129 1.40 -17.88 -9.68
C ILE A 129 -0.01 -17.26 -9.79
N THR A 130 -0.15 -16.20 -10.57
CA THR A 130 -1.40 -15.45 -10.70
C THR A 130 -2.31 -15.94 -11.80
N GLU A 131 -1.84 -16.84 -12.65
CA GLU A 131 -2.53 -17.32 -13.86
C GLU A 131 -2.94 -16.18 -14.83
N MET A 132 -2.24 -15.04 -14.76
CA MET A 132 -2.47 -13.88 -15.61
C MET A 132 -1.52 -13.89 -16.82
N ASP A 133 -1.98 -13.44 -17.98
CA ASP A 133 -1.17 -13.38 -19.20
C ASP A 133 0.01 -12.41 -19.09
N ARG A 134 -0.14 -11.34 -18.31
CA ARG A 134 0.83 -10.25 -18.22
C ARG A 134 0.91 -9.64 -16.84
N VAL A 135 2.11 -9.18 -16.49
CA VAL A 135 2.42 -8.48 -15.24
C VAL A 135 3.07 -7.13 -15.54
N VAL A 136 2.63 -6.10 -14.83
CA VAL A 136 3.26 -4.78 -14.84
C VAL A 136 3.75 -4.47 -13.42
N PRO A 137 5.06 -4.61 -13.15
CA PRO A 137 5.62 -4.31 -11.84
C PRO A 137 5.46 -2.83 -11.48
N LYS A 138 5.13 -2.57 -10.23
CA LYS A 138 5.02 -1.25 -9.63
C LYS A 138 5.81 -1.17 -8.32
N VAL A 139 6.06 0.02 -7.82
CA VAL A 139 6.88 0.25 -6.62
C VAL A 139 6.01 0.33 -5.37
N ALA A 140 4.93 1.11 -5.42
CA ALA A 140 4.03 1.30 -4.29
C ALA A 140 2.66 0.64 -4.54
N GLY A 141 2.00 0.20 -3.46
CA GLY A 141 0.68 -0.44 -3.53
C GLY A 141 -0.36 0.38 -4.31
N VAL A 142 -0.45 1.68 -4.05
CA VAL A 142 -1.40 2.58 -4.72
C VAL A 142 -1.19 2.69 -6.24
N GLU A 143 0.00 2.42 -6.75
CA GLU A 143 0.26 2.46 -8.18
C GLU A 143 -0.47 1.35 -8.95
N ALA A 144 -0.84 0.25 -8.28
CA ALA A 144 -1.63 -0.81 -8.92
C ALA A 144 -3.07 -0.36 -9.19
N PRO A 145 -3.86 0.15 -8.21
CA PRO A 145 -5.17 0.75 -8.47
C PRO A 145 -5.13 1.90 -9.50
N GLU A 146 -4.13 2.78 -9.43
CA GLU A 146 -3.94 3.85 -10.43
C GLU A 146 -3.78 3.29 -11.85
N LEU A 147 -2.97 2.24 -12.00
CA LEU A 147 -2.78 1.59 -13.29
C LEU A 147 -4.06 0.89 -13.75
N MET A 148 -4.73 0.14 -12.86
CA MET A 148 -5.99 -0.54 -13.17
C MET A 148 -7.07 0.45 -13.59
N PHE A 149 -7.20 1.57 -12.91
CA PHE A 149 -8.13 2.65 -13.27
C PHE A 149 -7.88 3.15 -14.71
N LYS A 150 -6.62 3.44 -15.05
CA LYS A 150 -6.23 3.88 -16.40
C LYS A 150 -6.45 2.81 -17.47
N LEU A 151 -6.08 1.57 -17.18
CA LEU A 151 -6.24 0.45 -18.13
C LEU A 151 -7.71 0.14 -18.39
N SER A 152 -8.54 0.15 -17.36
CA SER A 152 -9.99 -0.07 -17.49
C SER A 152 -10.64 0.98 -18.38
N ARG A 153 -10.33 2.26 -18.17
CA ARG A 153 -10.80 3.33 -19.08
C ARG A 153 -10.35 3.10 -20.51
N ARG A 154 -9.07 2.78 -20.71
CA ARG A 154 -8.55 2.53 -22.06
C ARG A 154 -9.23 1.33 -22.72
N TRP A 155 -9.46 0.25 -21.96
CA TRP A 155 -10.22 -0.88 -22.45
C TRP A 155 -11.66 -0.50 -22.81
N GLY A 156 -12.34 0.26 -21.94
CA GLY A 156 -13.68 0.76 -22.19
C GLY A 156 -13.78 1.51 -23.51
N TYR A 157 -12.83 2.41 -23.80
CA TYR A 157 -12.82 3.19 -25.03
C TYR A 157 -12.43 2.38 -26.27
N LYS A 158 -11.42 1.50 -26.15
CA LYS A 158 -10.81 0.83 -27.33
C LYS A 158 -11.43 -0.52 -27.63
N VAL A 159 -12.00 -1.20 -26.66
CA VAL A 159 -12.55 -2.56 -26.81
C VAL A 159 -14.06 -2.58 -26.65
N LYS A 160 -14.59 -2.01 -25.56
CA LYS A 160 -16.04 -1.96 -25.32
C LYS A 160 -16.76 -0.92 -26.18
N GLY A 161 -16.06 0.09 -26.71
CA GLY A 161 -16.64 1.13 -27.56
C GLY A 161 -17.35 2.25 -26.80
N ILE A 162 -17.06 2.42 -25.51
CA ILE A 162 -17.59 3.53 -24.72
C ILE A 162 -17.09 4.86 -25.33
N PRO A 163 -17.95 5.88 -25.49
CA PRO A 163 -17.50 7.18 -25.96
C PRO A 163 -16.42 7.79 -25.05
N GLU A 164 -15.50 8.52 -25.65
CA GLU A 164 -14.40 9.14 -24.89
C GLU A 164 -14.93 10.03 -23.77
N ASN A 165 -14.31 9.93 -22.58
CA ASN A 165 -14.67 10.61 -21.33
C ASN A 165 -15.99 10.14 -20.67
N GLU A 166 -16.64 9.08 -21.16
CA GLU A 166 -17.87 8.55 -20.58
C GLU A 166 -17.68 7.24 -19.80
N ALA A 167 -16.47 6.66 -19.80
CA ALA A 167 -16.20 5.42 -19.08
C ALA A 167 -16.37 5.59 -17.56
N ILE A 168 -17.16 4.69 -16.97
CA ILE A 168 -17.43 4.60 -15.53
C ILE A 168 -16.58 3.49 -14.93
N ILE A 169 -15.94 3.80 -13.81
CA ILE A 169 -15.32 2.83 -12.91
C ILE A 169 -16.20 2.74 -11.66
N VAL A 170 -16.67 1.56 -11.36
CA VAL A 170 -17.42 1.29 -10.14
C VAL A 170 -16.43 0.91 -9.03
N ALA A 171 -16.64 1.41 -7.82
CA ALA A 171 -15.91 1.00 -6.62
C ALA A 171 -16.89 0.69 -5.49
N ALA A 172 -16.46 -0.07 -4.50
CA ALA A 172 -17.30 -0.40 -3.34
C ALA A 172 -17.12 0.65 -2.23
N ASN A 173 -18.17 0.95 -1.47
CA ASN A 173 -18.07 1.72 -0.24
C ASN A 173 -17.13 1.03 0.76
N GLY A 174 -16.49 1.80 1.62
CA GLY A 174 -15.52 1.29 2.60
C GLY A 174 -14.19 0.82 1.98
N ASN A 175 -13.94 1.13 0.71
CA ASN A 175 -12.70 0.73 0.05
C ASN A 175 -11.48 1.52 0.54
N PHE A 176 -10.31 0.88 0.46
CA PHE A 176 -9.03 1.56 0.59
C PHE A 176 -8.12 1.20 -0.59
N HIS A 177 -7.96 2.13 -1.50
CA HIS A 177 -7.10 1.97 -2.70
C HIS A 177 -5.83 2.82 -2.66
N GLY A 178 -5.58 3.53 -1.54
CA GLY A 178 -4.43 4.42 -1.36
C GLY A 178 -4.83 5.88 -1.17
N ARG A 179 -3.86 6.78 -1.26
CA ARG A 179 -4.02 8.21 -0.92
C ARG A 179 -3.71 9.17 -2.08
N THR A 180 -3.60 8.69 -3.31
CA THR A 180 -3.54 9.55 -4.50
C THR A 180 -4.91 10.17 -4.79
N VAL A 181 -4.95 11.24 -5.57
CA VAL A 181 -6.23 11.89 -5.95
C VAL A 181 -7.19 10.90 -6.60
N THR A 182 -6.73 10.00 -7.47
CA THR A 182 -7.59 8.97 -8.08
C THR A 182 -8.11 7.99 -7.03
N ALA A 183 -7.24 7.52 -6.12
CA ALA A 183 -7.63 6.59 -5.07
C ALA A 183 -8.67 7.20 -4.13
N VAL A 184 -8.45 8.44 -3.64
CA VAL A 184 -9.44 9.10 -2.77
C VAL A 184 -10.70 9.53 -3.52
N SER A 185 -10.65 9.65 -4.84
CA SER A 185 -11.85 9.87 -5.65
C SER A 185 -12.80 8.66 -5.61
N MET A 186 -12.27 7.46 -5.42
CA MET A 186 -13.03 6.22 -5.25
C MET A 186 -13.44 5.95 -3.79
N SER A 187 -12.96 6.71 -2.83
CA SER A 187 -13.27 6.53 -1.40
C SER A 187 -14.57 7.23 -1.03
N ASP A 188 -15.26 6.71 -0.03
CA ASP A 188 -16.38 7.35 0.68
C ASP A 188 -15.98 7.86 2.08
N ASP A 189 -14.72 7.69 2.48
CA ASP A 189 -14.17 8.20 3.72
C ASP A 189 -14.08 9.74 3.69
N PRO A 190 -14.83 10.45 4.56
CA PRO A 190 -14.82 11.92 4.60
C PRO A 190 -13.45 12.49 4.99
N ASP A 191 -12.68 11.80 5.82
CA ASP A 191 -11.36 12.27 6.26
C ASP A 191 -10.33 12.18 5.13
N ALA A 192 -10.46 11.19 4.27
CA ALA A 192 -9.63 11.05 3.09
C ALA A 192 -10.00 12.05 1.97
N ARG A 193 -11.23 12.57 1.96
CA ARG A 193 -11.77 13.41 0.87
C ARG A 193 -11.79 14.90 1.20
N LYS A 194 -11.96 15.27 2.46
CA LYS A 194 -12.14 16.67 2.85
C LYS A 194 -10.98 17.55 2.37
N GLU A 195 -11.31 18.61 1.64
CA GLU A 195 -10.37 19.63 1.13
C GLU A 195 -9.37 19.15 0.06
N PHE A 196 -9.55 17.94 -0.51
CA PHE A 196 -8.67 17.37 -1.54
C PHE A 196 -9.28 17.34 -2.95
N GLY A 197 -10.47 17.88 -3.14
CA GLY A 197 -11.07 18.02 -4.48
C GLY A 197 -10.39 19.10 -5.34
N PRO A 198 -10.73 19.18 -6.66
CA PRO A 198 -11.77 18.40 -7.35
C PRO A 198 -11.36 16.95 -7.60
N PHE A 199 -12.34 16.05 -7.54
CA PHE A 199 -12.12 14.62 -7.71
C PHE A 199 -12.20 14.18 -9.17
N VAL A 200 -11.62 13.00 -9.44
CA VAL A 200 -11.63 12.39 -10.77
C VAL A 200 -13.06 11.98 -11.14
N PRO A 201 -13.60 12.41 -12.30
CA PRO A 201 -14.96 12.07 -12.73
C PRO A 201 -15.09 10.63 -13.22
N GLY A 202 -16.34 10.17 -13.41
CA GLY A 202 -16.64 8.85 -13.95
C GLY A 202 -16.41 7.73 -12.93
N ILE A 203 -16.72 7.99 -11.66
CA ILE A 203 -16.66 7.02 -10.56
C ILE A 203 -18.07 6.89 -9.99
N GLU A 204 -18.50 5.66 -9.79
CA GLU A 204 -19.74 5.30 -9.09
C GLU A 204 -19.42 4.41 -7.90
N LEU A 205 -20.10 4.64 -6.77
CA LEU A 205 -19.93 3.86 -5.56
C LEU A 205 -21.16 2.99 -5.32
N VAL A 206 -20.92 1.76 -4.90
CA VAL A 206 -21.97 0.82 -4.48
C VAL A 206 -21.62 0.24 -3.11
N PRO A 207 -22.61 -0.12 -2.27
CA PRO A 207 -22.33 -0.82 -1.02
C PRO A 207 -21.57 -2.13 -1.30
N PHE A 208 -20.53 -2.40 -0.50
CA PHE A 208 -19.80 -3.67 -0.58
C PHE A 208 -20.72 -4.84 -0.22
N ASN A 209 -20.54 -5.99 -0.87
CA ASN A 209 -21.34 -7.19 -0.65
C ASN A 209 -22.87 -7.00 -0.91
N ASN A 210 -23.26 -6.06 -1.75
CA ASN A 210 -24.65 -5.82 -2.14
C ASN A 210 -24.81 -6.03 -3.64
N ILE A 211 -25.18 -7.26 -4.00
CA ILE A 211 -25.32 -7.65 -5.40
C ILE A 211 -26.50 -6.96 -6.09
N ASP A 212 -27.59 -6.69 -5.36
CA ASP A 212 -28.76 -6.02 -5.93
C ASP A 212 -28.46 -4.58 -6.33
N ALA A 213 -27.72 -3.85 -5.49
CA ALA A 213 -27.28 -2.50 -5.80
C ALA A 213 -26.33 -2.48 -7.02
N LEU A 214 -25.42 -3.45 -7.09
CA LEU A 214 -24.49 -3.58 -8.22
C LEU A 214 -25.27 -3.93 -9.50
N THR A 215 -26.20 -4.88 -9.45
CA THR A 215 -27.06 -5.27 -10.57
C THR A 215 -27.86 -4.07 -11.09
N SER A 216 -28.52 -3.32 -10.21
CA SER A 216 -29.29 -2.13 -10.59
C SER A 216 -28.42 -1.08 -11.29
N LEU A 217 -27.17 -0.90 -10.84
CA LEU A 217 -26.23 0.01 -11.48
C LEU A 217 -25.82 -0.50 -12.87
N PHE A 218 -25.57 -1.80 -13.02
CA PHE A 218 -25.22 -2.41 -14.30
C PHE A 218 -26.39 -2.36 -15.30
N GLU A 219 -27.63 -2.58 -14.85
CA GLU A 219 -28.83 -2.44 -15.69
C GLU A 219 -29.00 -1.00 -16.21
N SER A 220 -28.72 -0.01 -15.36
CA SER A 220 -28.92 1.40 -15.71
C SER A 220 -27.78 2.04 -16.49
N LYS A 221 -26.53 1.63 -16.25
CA LYS A 221 -25.31 2.26 -16.78
C LYS A 221 -24.31 1.28 -17.38
N GLY A 222 -24.65 -0.02 -17.48
CA GLY A 222 -23.72 -1.07 -17.88
C GLY A 222 -22.96 -0.82 -19.17
N GLU A 223 -23.60 -0.19 -20.17
CA GLU A 223 -22.93 0.17 -21.44
C GLU A 223 -21.73 1.09 -21.22
N LYS A 224 -21.70 1.91 -20.17
CA LYS A 224 -20.64 2.85 -19.83
C LYS A 224 -19.69 2.33 -18.74
N ILE A 225 -20.03 1.24 -18.06
CA ILE A 225 -19.17 0.67 -17.02
C ILE A 225 -17.99 -0.05 -17.67
N ALA A 226 -16.78 0.40 -17.38
CA ALA A 226 -15.55 -0.19 -17.88
C ALA A 226 -14.95 -1.21 -16.90
N ALA A 227 -15.17 -1.04 -15.59
CA ALA A 227 -14.70 -1.97 -14.57
C ALA A 227 -15.43 -1.80 -13.24
N PHE A 228 -15.43 -2.85 -12.45
CA PHE A 228 -15.65 -2.82 -11.00
C PHE A 228 -14.31 -3.07 -10.32
N LEU A 229 -13.78 -2.05 -9.63
CA LEU A 229 -12.50 -2.09 -8.92
C LEU A 229 -12.80 -2.27 -7.44
N VAL A 230 -12.41 -3.41 -6.88
CA VAL A 230 -12.85 -3.85 -5.56
C VAL A 230 -11.80 -4.71 -4.87
N GLU A 231 -11.75 -4.66 -3.55
CA GLU A 231 -10.96 -5.58 -2.71
C GLU A 231 -11.70 -6.91 -2.57
N PRO A 232 -11.04 -8.06 -2.74
CA PRO A 232 -11.68 -9.36 -2.51
C PRO A 232 -12.15 -9.55 -1.06
N ILE A 233 -11.41 -8.99 -0.12
CA ILE A 233 -11.72 -8.85 1.31
C ILE A 233 -11.33 -7.42 1.64
N GLN A 234 -12.25 -6.61 2.16
CA GLN A 234 -11.88 -5.25 2.56
C GLN A 234 -11.01 -5.29 3.81
N GLY A 235 -9.81 -4.70 3.73
CA GLY A 235 -8.85 -4.69 4.82
C GLY A 235 -9.10 -3.56 5.81
N GLU A 236 -8.97 -2.33 5.36
CA GLU A 236 -9.06 -1.10 6.19
C GLU A 236 -10.45 -0.91 6.82
N ALA A 237 -11.50 -1.34 6.17
CA ALA A 237 -12.86 -1.30 6.69
C ALA A 237 -13.13 -2.29 7.84
N GLY A 238 -12.14 -3.11 8.26
CA GLY A 238 -12.26 -4.03 9.38
C GLY A 238 -12.31 -5.52 8.98
N VAL A 239 -11.58 -5.91 7.92
CA VAL A 239 -11.49 -7.30 7.42
C VAL A 239 -12.88 -7.85 7.07
N ILE A 240 -13.57 -7.17 6.15
CA ILE A 240 -14.93 -7.55 5.73
C ILE A 240 -14.84 -8.59 4.61
N VAL A 241 -15.29 -9.79 4.93
CA VAL A 241 -15.39 -10.92 3.99
C VAL A 241 -16.81 -10.93 3.40
N PRO A 242 -16.97 -10.95 2.07
CA PRO A 242 -18.29 -10.97 1.46
C PRO A 242 -18.93 -12.36 1.56
N ASP A 243 -20.24 -12.43 1.25
CA ASP A 243 -21.00 -13.67 1.21
C ASP A 243 -20.43 -14.66 0.20
N LYS A 244 -20.63 -15.95 0.45
CA LYS A 244 -20.00 -17.04 -0.29
C LYS A 244 -20.15 -16.95 -1.82
N ASP A 245 -21.34 -16.54 -2.28
CA ASP A 245 -21.67 -16.54 -3.71
C ASP A 245 -21.50 -15.14 -4.37
N TYR A 246 -21.09 -14.13 -3.60
CA TYR A 246 -20.98 -12.76 -4.08
C TYR A 246 -20.07 -12.64 -5.32
N TRP A 247 -18.87 -13.19 -5.27
CA TRP A 247 -17.91 -13.10 -6.38
C TRP A 247 -18.37 -13.83 -7.64
N THR A 248 -19.09 -14.94 -7.49
CA THR A 248 -19.67 -15.66 -8.64
C THR A 248 -20.71 -14.79 -9.33
N GLN A 249 -21.55 -14.10 -8.56
CA GLN A 249 -22.57 -13.20 -9.10
C GLN A 249 -21.95 -11.94 -9.72
N VAL A 250 -20.93 -11.35 -9.06
CA VAL A 250 -20.16 -10.22 -9.61
C VAL A 250 -19.53 -10.59 -10.94
N ARG A 251 -18.93 -11.79 -11.04
CA ARG A 251 -18.31 -12.25 -12.29
C ARG A 251 -19.34 -12.36 -13.41
N ALA A 252 -20.49 -12.95 -13.12
CA ALA A 252 -21.58 -13.07 -14.09
C ALA A 252 -22.14 -11.74 -14.59
N LEU A 253 -22.14 -10.69 -13.73
CA LEU A 253 -22.52 -9.34 -14.14
C LEU A 253 -21.47 -8.67 -15.04
N CYS A 254 -20.19 -9.00 -14.86
CA CYS A 254 -19.10 -8.43 -15.65
C CYS A 254 -18.97 -9.10 -17.03
N ASP A 255 -19.41 -10.35 -17.20
CA ASP A 255 -19.38 -11.11 -18.46
C ASP A 255 -20.54 -10.71 -19.37
#